data_edfd017470ca754c21ab8683cd3d4ce1
#
_entry.id   edfd017470ca754c21ab8683cd3d4ce1
#
_cell.length_a   1.000
_cell.length_b   1.000
_cell.length_c   1.000
_cell.angle_alpha   90.00
_cell.angle_beta   90.00
_cell.angle_gamma   90.00
#
_symmetry.space_group_name_H-M   'P 1'
#
loop_
_entity.id
_entity.type
_entity.pdbx_description
1 polymer ?
#
loop_
_entity_poly.entity_id
_entity_poly.type
_entity_poly.pdbx_seq_one_letter_code
_entity_poly.pdbx_strand_id
1 'polypeptide(L)'
;MGKIVINCLSLVLLISANFAAAQSIDTGRGELSLTVPAGYEASTPAPLVLLLHGYGRNAGAEQDAYMKFSALATNYGYLFAAPNGQRETQGNQAWFWNASDACCNFQGSQISDVDYLMTIISKIKSQYNVDGNRVYLIGHSNGGFMAYRTAFENSQEIAAVASLTGAGATVAGPAPLNPVHILHIHGTDDNAFAYEGGDLRGNSYPSAVETVERWAGYNGCDIDGSEVAQLDLDRNLPGLDSIVVRYDNSCKAGGSAELWTITDGAHIPALSDSFSTTVVEWLMAHPKIASTSTD
;
A
#
# COMPACT_ATOMS: atom_id res chain seq x y z
N MET A 1 -27.91 -59.03 -39.17
CA MET A 1 -26.74 -58.14 -39.16
C MET A 1 -27.20 -56.80 -38.65
N GLY A 2 -27.11 -56.60 -37.35
CA GLY A 2 -27.48 -55.32 -36.70
C GLY A 2 -26.28 -54.39 -36.65
N LYS A 3 -26.44 -53.18 -37.21
CA LYS A 3 -25.41 -52.13 -37.11
C LYS A 3 -25.59 -51.39 -35.78
N ILE A 4 -24.58 -51.47 -34.91
CA ILE A 4 -24.46 -50.63 -33.67
C ILE A 4 -23.94 -49.26 -34.10
N VAL A 5 -24.73 -48.20 -33.88
CA VAL A 5 -24.31 -46.81 -34.05
C VAL A 5 -23.84 -46.34 -32.68
N ILE A 6 -22.54 -46.13 -32.54
CA ILE A 6 -21.96 -45.53 -31.35
C ILE A 6 -22.02 -44.00 -31.52
N ASN A 7 -22.90 -43.33 -30.75
CA ASN A 7 -22.95 -41.89 -30.66
C ASN A 7 -21.83 -41.44 -29.71
N CYS A 8 -20.75 -40.84 -30.24
CA CYS A 8 -19.77 -40.11 -29.44
C CYS A 8 -20.35 -38.74 -29.04
N LEU A 9 -20.75 -38.61 -27.79
CA LEU A 9 -21.10 -37.33 -27.21
C LEU A 9 -19.78 -36.61 -26.86
N SER A 10 -19.38 -35.64 -27.68
CA SER A 10 -18.24 -34.77 -27.37
C SER A 10 -18.64 -33.78 -26.28
N LEU A 11 -18.13 -33.97 -25.07
CA LEU A 11 -18.27 -33.04 -23.96
C LEU A 11 -17.34 -31.81 -24.22
N VAL A 12 -17.93 -30.70 -24.67
CA VAL A 12 -17.21 -29.44 -24.81
C VAL A 12 -17.09 -28.82 -23.40
N LEU A 13 -15.92 -28.94 -22.80
CA LEU A 13 -15.58 -28.19 -21.58
C LEU A 13 -15.46 -26.71 -21.95
N LEU A 14 -16.47 -25.92 -21.64
CA LEU A 14 -16.37 -24.45 -21.66
C LEU A 14 -15.49 -24.01 -20.50
N ILE A 15 -14.21 -23.73 -20.76
CA ILE A 15 -13.33 -23.06 -19.84
C ILE A 15 -13.74 -21.58 -19.83
N SER A 16 -14.55 -21.17 -18.85
CA SER A 16 -14.83 -19.78 -18.61
C SER A 16 -13.54 -19.13 -18.10
N ALA A 17 -12.89 -18.29 -18.90
CA ALA A 17 -11.81 -17.44 -18.42
C ALA A 17 -12.44 -16.41 -17.47
N ASN A 18 -12.24 -16.60 -16.17
CA ASN A 18 -12.62 -15.62 -15.17
C ASN A 18 -11.60 -14.48 -15.20
N PHE A 19 -12.00 -13.32 -15.70
CA PHE A 19 -11.23 -12.07 -15.64
C PHE A 19 -11.65 -11.27 -14.41
N ALA A 20 -10.72 -10.49 -13.84
CA ALA A 20 -11.05 -9.50 -12.84
C ALA A 20 -12.07 -8.51 -13.42
N ALA A 21 -13.14 -8.24 -12.68
CA ALA A 21 -14.18 -7.27 -13.07
C ALA A 21 -13.92 -5.93 -12.40
N ALA A 22 -13.98 -4.83 -13.15
CA ALA A 22 -14.01 -3.49 -12.59
C ALA A 22 -15.44 -3.13 -12.18
N GLN A 23 -15.61 -2.71 -10.93
CA GLN A 23 -16.84 -2.19 -10.37
C GLN A 23 -16.67 -0.72 -9.99
N SER A 24 -17.74 0.04 -9.92
CA SER A 24 -17.69 1.46 -9.55
C SER A 24 -18.21 1.67 -8.13
N ILE A 25 -17.47 2.46 -7.35
CA ILE A 25 -17.83 2.89 -6.00
C ILE A 25 -17.93 4.41 -5.98
N ASP A 26 -19.11 4.96 -5.71
CA ASP A 26 -19.23 6.39 -5.44
C ASP A 26 -18.59 6.74 -4.11
N THR A 27 -17.52 7.53 -4.15
CA THR A 27 -16.75 7.89 -2.97
C THR A 27 -17.19 9.21 -2.33
N GLY A 28 -18.09 9.96 -2.98
CA GLY A 28 -18.42 11.34 -2.62
C GLY A 28 -17.46 12.38 -3.21
N ARG A 29 -16.31 11.92 -3.79
CA ARG A 29 -15.40 12.73 -4.62
C ARG A 29 -15.39 12.25 -6.08
N GLY A 30 -16.38 11.45 -6.46
CA GLY A 30 -16.51 10.84 -7.78
C GLY A 30 -16.42 9.32 -7.72
N GLU A 31 -16.54 8.71 -8.89
CA GLU A 31 -16.51 7.28 -9.07
C GLU A 31 -15.09 6.73 -8.92
N LEU A 32 -14.94 5.70 -8.10
CA LEU A 32 -13.71 4.95 -7.91
C LEU A 32 -13.86 3.57 -8.54
N SER A 33 -12.94 3.21 -9.42
CA SER A 33 -12.88 1.84 -9.95
C SER A 33 -12.34 0.88 -8.89
N LEU A 34 -13.12 -0.17 -8.60
CA LEU A 34 -12.71 -1.29 -7.75
C LEU A 34 -12.42 -2.50 -8.63
N THR A 35 -11.21 -3.01 -8.57
CA THR A 35 -10.86 -4.30 -9.18
C THR A 35 -11.28 -5.42 -8.23
N VAL A 36 -12.21 -6.25 -8.70
CA VAL A 36 -12.64 -7.47 -8.00
C VAL A 36 -11.88 -8.65 -8.61
N PRO A 37 -11.14 -9.45 -7.84
CA PRO A 37 -10.34 -10.54 -8.37
C PRO A 37 -11.23 -11.59 -9.04
N ALA A 38 -10.74 -12.20 -10.13
CA ALA A 38 -11.42 -13.34 -10.73
C ALA A 38 -11.50 -14.48 -9.70
N GLY A 39 -12.69 -15.06 -9.57
CA GLY A 39 -12.94 -16.08 -8.55
C GLY A 39 -13.27 -15.53 -7.16
N TYR A 40 -13.54 -14.23 -7.01
CA TYR A 40 -14.07 -13.69 -5.76
C TYR A 40 -15.39 -14.37 -5.39
N GLU A 41 -15.46 -14.81 -4.14
CA GLU A 41 -16.65 -15.45 -3.57
C GLU A 41 -17.10 -14.67 -2.33
N ALA A 42 -18.34 -14.19 -2.31
CA ALA A 42 -18.87 -13.41 -1.19
C ALA A 42 -18.92 -14.18 0.16
N SER A 43 -18.81 -15.50 0.11
CA SER A 43 -18.71 -16.37 1.30
C SER A 43 -17.32 -16.41 1.91
N THR A 44 -16.27 -15.98 1.17
CA THR A 44 -14.87 -16.01 1.60
C THR A 44 -14.33 -14.59 1.76
N PRO A 45 -13.90 -14.18 2.98
CA PRO A 45 -13.35 -12.84 3.18
C PRO A 45 -12.09 -12.61 2.36
N ALA A 46 -12.05 -11.52 1.57
CA ALA A 46 -10.93 -11.15 0.72
C ALA A 46 -10.11 -10.00 1.31
N PRO A 47 -8.77 -9.96 1.14
CA PRO A 47 -7.97 -8.78 1.47
C PRO A 47 -8.42 -7.56 0.67
N LEU A 48 -8.18 -6.36 1.22
CA LEU A 48 -8.36 -5.09 0.52
C LEU A 48 -7.03 -4.35 0.45
N VAL A 49 -6.64 -3.92 -0.75
CA VAL A 49 -5.44 -3.13 -1.01
C VAL A 49 -5.84 -1.79 -1.62
N LEU A 50 -5.44 -0.69 -0.98
CA LEU A 50 -5.57 0.66 -1.54
C LEU A 50 -4.19 1.21 -1.93
N LEU A 51 -4.07 1.74 -3.14
CA LEU A 51 -2.86 2.41 -3.65
C LEU A 51 -3.06 3.93 -3.67
N LEU A 52 -2.20 4.66 -2.97
CA LEU A 52 -2.23 6.11 -2.83
C LEU A 52 -1.13 6.75 -3.70
N HIS A 53 -1.54 7.62 -4.62
CA HIS A 53 -0.64 8.26 -5.59
C HIS A 53 0.26 9.33 -4.95
N GLY A 54 1.35 9.69 -5.63
CA GLY A 54 2.21 10.81 -5.28
C GLY A 54 1.59 12.17 -5.61
N TYR A 55 2.29 13.25 -5.19
CA TYR A 55 1.94 14.62 -5.58
C TYR A 55 2.22 14.84 -7.07
N GLY A 56 1.30 15.47 -7.81
CA GLY A 56 1.56 15.86 -9.18
C GLY A 56 0.37 15.73 -10.13
N ARG A 57 0.67 15.51 -11.41
CA ARG A 57 -0.36 15.42 -12.45
C ARG A 57 -1.03 14.06 -12.51
N ASN A 58 -0.37 13.03 -12.02
CA ASN A 58 -0.84 11.66 -12.06
C ASN A 58 -1.69 11.38 -10.82
N ALA A 59 -2.81 10.72 -11.02
CA ALA A 59 -3.74 10.29 -9.99
C ALA A 59 -3.64 8.76 -9.77
N GLY A 60 -4.65 8.16 -9.16
CA GLY A 60 -4.59 6.75 -8.78
C GLY A 60 -4.37 5.78 -9.95
N ALA A 61 -5.07 5.99 -11.07
CA ALA A 61 -4.95 5.10 -12.24
C ALA A 61 -3.55 5.14 -12.87
N GLU A 62 -2.94 6.32 -13.00
CA GLU A 62 -1.60 6.48 -13.53
C GLU A 62 -0.55 5.93 -12.53
N GLN A 63 -0.81 6.07 -11.22
CA GLN A 63 0.04 5.46 -10.20
C GLN A 63 0.01 3.94 -10.29
N ASP A 64 -1.18 3.35 -10.50
CA ASP A 64 -1.29 1.91 -10.69
C ASP A 64 -0.67 1.45 -12.02
N ALA A 65 -0.75 2.25 -13.08
CA ALA A 65 -0.06 1.95 -14.35
C ALA A 65 1.47 1.87 -14.17
N TYR A 66 2.03 2.66 -13.25
CA TYR A 66 3.45 2.60 -12.87
C TYR A 66 3.75 1.38 -11.98
N MET A 67 2.96 1.16 -10.92
CA MET A 67 3.24 0.14 -9.90
C MET A 67 2.56 -1.20 -10.16
N LYS A 68 1.55 -1.28 -11.04
CA LYS A 68 0.89 -2.51 -11.57
C LYS A 68 0.26 -3.43 -10.52
N PHE A 69 -0.19 -2.91 -9.39
CA PHE A 69 -0.80 -3.73 -8.34
C PHE A 69 -2.15 -4.32 -8.73
N SER A 70 -2.98 -3.60 -9.52
CA SER A 70 -4.26 -4.13 -10.00
C SER A 70 -4.10 -5.44 -10.80
N ALA A 71 -2.99 -5.57 -11.54
CA ALA A 71 -2.70 -6.77 -12.33
C ALA A 71 -2.47 -8.02 -11.48
N LEU A 72 -2.09 -7.88 -10.22
CA LEU A 72 -1.83 -8.98 -9.28
C LEU A 72 -3.08 -9.38 -8.48
N ALA A 73 -4.16 -8.59 -8.53
CA ALA A 73 -5.35 -8.79 -7.71
C ALA A 73 -5.95 -10.20 -7.84
N THR A 74 -6.03 -10.73 -9.06
CA THR A 74 -6.56 -12.09 -9.30
C THR A 74 -5.64 -13.17 -8.75
N ASN A 75 -4.32 -13.02 -8.90
CA ASN A 75 -3.36 -14.05 -8.48
C ASN A 75 -3.30 -14.19 -6.95
N TYR A 76 -3.49 -13.08 -6.23
CA TYR A 76 -3.42 -13.03 -4.77
C TYR A 76 -4.80 -12.91 -4.10
N GLY A 77 -5.88 -12.82 -4.86
CA GLY A 77 -7.25 -12.85 -4.37
C GLY A 77 -7.70 -11.62 -3.59
N TYR A 78 -7.13 -10.43 -3.85
CA TYR A 78 -7.50 -9.21 -3.14
C TYR A 78 -8.37 -8.27 -3.96
N LEU A 79 -9.22 -7.51 -3.28
CA LEU A 79 -9.91 -6.33 -3.80
C LEU A 79 -8.90 -5.19 -3.91
N PHE A 80 -8.92 -4.44 -5.02
CA PHE A 80 -7.96 -3.37 -5.23
C PHE A 80 -8.63 -2.08 -5.69
N ALA A 81 -8.20 -0.95 -5.13
CA ALA A 81 -8.58 0.37 -5.62
C ALA A 81 -7.43 1.39 -5.49
N ALA A 82 -7.39 2.33 -6.44
CA ALA A 82 -6.44 3.44 -6.47
C ALA A 82 -7.22 4.77 -6.47
N PRO A 83 -7.64 5.26 -5.28
CA PRO A 83 -8.42 6.48 -5.19
C PRO A 83 -7.60 7.73 -5.55
N ASN A 84 -8.31 8.78 -5.97
CA ASN A 84 -7.72 10.09 -6.17
C ASN A 84 -7.83 10.92 -4.88
N GLY A 85 -6.76 11.63 -4.55
CA GLY A 85 -6.73 12.61 -3.48
C GLY A 85 -7.51 13.87 -3.85
N GLN A 86 -7.07 14.99 -3.32
CA GLN A 86 -7.59 16.30 -3.68
C GLN A 86 -6.87 16.86 -4.91
N ARG A 87 -7.50 17.84 -5.56
CA ARG A 87 -6.88 18.57 -6.64
C ARG A 87 -6.66 20.01 -6.22
N GLU A 88 -5.47 20.54 -6.48
CA GLU A 88 -5.20 21.96 -6.27
C GLU A 88 -6.16 22.82 -7.09
N THR A 89 -6.61 23.93 -6.50
CA THR A 89 -7.51 24.88 -7.16
C THR A 89 -6.77 25.93 -7.98
N GLN A 90 -5.46 26.06 -7.76
CA GLN A 90 -4.57 27.02 -8.41
C GLN A 90 -3.30 26.34 -8.93
N GLY A 91 -2.53 27.04 -9.74
CA GLY A 91 -1.28 26.56 -10.30
C GLY A 91 -1.47 25.41 -11.28
N ASN A 92 -0.69 24.34 -11.11
CA ASN A 92 -0.71 23.18 -12.00
C ASN A 92 -1.90 22.24 -11.78
N GLN A 93 -2.80 22.55 -10.83
CA GLN A 93 -3.90 21.68 -10.44
C GLN A 93 -3.44 20.27 -10.10
N ALA A 94 -2.35 20.16 -9.36
CA ALA A 94 -1.77 18.88 -8.97
C ALA A 94 -2.73 18.10 -8.08
N TRP A 95 -2.70 16.79 -8.19
CA TRP A 95 -3.32 15.88 -7.23
C TRP A 95 -2.46 15.77 -5.99
N PHE A 96 -3.07 15.75 -4.79
CA PHE A 96 -2.36 15.66 -3.52
C PHE A 96 -3.21 15.02 -2.44
N TRP A 97 -2.54 14.61 -1.39
CA TRP A 97 -3.11 14.18 -0.12
C TRP A 97 -2.73 15.18 0.97
N ASN A 98 -3.69 15.55 1.81
CA ASN A 98 -3.43 16.31 3.03
C ASN A 98 -2.83 15.36 4.07
N ALA A 99 -1.56 15.01 3.90
CA ALA A 99 -0.88 13.97 4.66
C ALA A 99 -0.13 14.50 5.87
N SER A 100 0.71 15.52 5.69
CA SER A 100 1.52 16.12 6.75
C SER A 100 1.86 17.56 6.41
N ASP A 101 2.41 18.29 7.37
CA ASP A 101 2.91 19.65 7.14
C ASP A 101 4.11 19.67 6.19
N ALA A 102 4.90 18.60 6.15
CA ALA A 102 6.05 18.49 5.27
C ALA A 102 5.64 18.28 3.79
N CYS A 103 4.52 17.59 3.50
CA CYS A 103 4.06 17.28 2.14
C CYS A 103 2.58 16.92 2.08
N CYS A 104 1.87 17.34 1.09
CA CYS A 104 2.12 18.27 -0.01
C CYS A 104 0.90 19.18 -0.15
N ASN A 105 0.21 19.43 0.97
CA ASN A 105 -0.94 20.33 1.04
C ASN A 105 -0.50 21.80 0.99
N PHE A 106 0.13 22.20 -0.11
CA PHE A 106 0.74 23.52 -0.25
C PHE A 106 -0.26 24.69 -0.30
N GLN A 107 -1.55 24.39 -0.47
CA GLN A 107 -2.62 25.41 -0.50
C GLN A 107 -3.43 25.45 0.81
N GLY A 108 -3.05 24.68 1.83
CA GLY A 108 -3.67 24.71 3.15
C GLY A 108 -5.10 24.19 3.18
N SER A 109 -5.42 23.17 2.36
CA SER A 109 -6.74 22.52 2.38
C SER A 109 -7.02 21.94 3.78
N GLN A 110 -8.24 22.17 4.28
CA GLN A 110 -8.68 21.66 5.59
C GLN A 110 -9.49 20.35 5.47
N ILE A 111 -9.58 19.78 4.28
CA ILE A 111 -10.33 18.54 4.04
C ILE A 111 -9.54 17.37 4.64
N SER A 112 -10.21 16.50 5.38
CA SER A 112 -9.63 15.27 5.90
C SER A 112 -9.58 14.19 4.80
N ASP A 113 -8.37 13.83 4.38
CA ASP A 113 -8.17 12.68 3.48
C ASP A 113 -8.18 11.37 4.24
N VAL A 114 -7.89 11.36 5.54
CA VAL A 114 -8.08 10.19 6.40
C VAL A 114 -9.55 9.76 6.41
N ASP A 115 -10.48 10.70 6.70
CA ASP A 115 -11.92 10.38 6.70
C ASP A 115 -12.42 9.92 5.33
N TYR A 116 -11.85 10.47 4.26
CA TYR A 116 -12.16 10.05 2.91
C TYR A 116 -11.73 8.61 2.64
N LEU A 117 -10.50 8.23 3.01
CA LEU A 117 -10.00 6.87 2.85
C LEU A 117 -10.79 5.88 3.71
N MET A 118 -11.13 6.26 4.95
CA MET A 118 -11.97 5.43 5.82
C MET A 118 -13.38 5.26 5.26
N THR A 119 -13.94 6.30 4.61
CA THR A 119 -15.22 6.21 3.90
C THR A 119 -15.15 5.22 2.74
N ILE A 120 -14.07 5.22 1.95
CA ILE A 120 -13.85 4.24 0.87
C ILE A 120 -13.81 2.83 1.44
N ILE A 121 -13.00 2.58 2.47
CA ILE A 121 -12.87 1.26 3.09
C ILE A 121 -14.24 0.79 3.60
N SER A 122 -15.00 1.65 4.29
CA SER A 122 -16.33 1.35 4.79
C SER A 122 -17.32 1.00 3.68
N LYS A 123 -17.32 1.78 2.59
CA LYS A 123 -18.20 1.52 1.43
C LYS A 123 -17.85 0.20 0.73
N ILE A 124 -16.57 -0.12 0.59
CA ILE A 124 -16.16 -1.41 0.02
C ILE A 124 -16.59 -2.55 0.97
N LYS A 125 -16.34 -2.45 2.28
CA LYS A 125 -16.78 -3.43 3.28
C LYS A 125 -18.31 -3.63 3.33
N SER A 126 -19.09 -2.61 2.98
CA SER A 126 -20.56 -2.72 2.94
C SER A 126 -21.07 -3.50 1.72
N GLN A 127 -20.28 -3.62 0.66
CA GLN A 127 -20.66 -4.25 -0.61
C GLN A 127 -19.95 -5.59 -0.85
N TYR A 128 -18.78 -5.78 -0.23
CA TYR A 128 -17.93 -6.96 -0.40
C TYR A 128 -17.53 -7.54 0.95
N ASN A 129 -17.37 -8.85 1.00
CA ASN A 129 -16.86 -9.54 2.18
C ASN A 129 -15.34 -9.34 2.29
N VAL A 130 -14.94 -8.22 2.92
CA VAL A 130 -13.54 -7.87 3.17
C VAL A 130 -13.07 -8.53 4.47
N ASP A 131 -11.89 -9.14 4.43
CA ASP A 131 -11.21 -9.58 5.65
C ASP A 131 -10.71 -8.35 6.45
N GLY A 132 -11.34 -8.10 7.59
CA GLY A 132 -11.00 -6.96 8.45
C GLY A 132 -9.56 -7.00 8.99
N ASN A 133 -8.91 -8.16 8.97
CA ASN A 133 -7.51 -8.32 9.37
C ASN A 133 -6.53 -8.12 8.21
N ARG A 134 -7.01 -7.90 6.99
CA ARG A 134 -6.17 -7.77 5.79
C ARG A 134 -6.58 -6.55 4.95
N VAL A 135 -6.57 -5.37 5.58
CA VAL A 135 -6.73 -4.07 4.93
C VAL A 135 -5.36 -3.40 4.85
N TYR A 136 -4.88 -3.17 3.65
CA TYR A 136 -3.52 -2.73 3.36
C TYR A 136 -3.50 -1.41 2.60
N LEU A 137 -2.51 -0.57 2.92
CA LEU A 137 -2.25 0.67 2.20
C LEU A 137 -0.88 0.59 1.52
N ILE A 138 -0.84 0.92 0.25
CA ILE A 138 0.40 1.16 -0.49
C ILE A 138 0.42 2.64 -0.85
N GLY A 139 1.54 3.32 -0.70
CA GLY A 139 1.65 4.71 -1.07
C GLY A 139 3.00 5.05 -1.70
N HIS A 140 3.00 5.94 -2.68
CA HIS A 140 4.20 6.50 -3.26
C HIS A 140 4.32 7.98 -2.91
N SER A 141 5.51 8.43 -2.46
CA SER A 141 5.78 9.85 -2.18
C SER A 141 4.72 10.43 -1.22
N ASN A 142 3.99 11.47 -1.60
CA ASN A 142 2.87 12.04 -0.83
C ASN A 142 1.83 10.98 -0.41
N GLY A 143 1.54 9.98 -1.25
CA GLY A 143 0.69 8.84 -0.89
C GLY A 143 1.30 7.96 0.20
N GLY A 144 2.62 7.84 0.27
CA GLY A 144 3.33 7.17 1.35
C GLY A 144 3.17 7.89 2.69
N PHE A 145 3.32 9.23 2.69
CA PHE A 145 3.01 10.06 3.86
C PHE A 145 1.55 9.87 4.31
N MET A 146 0.62 9.82 3.34
CA MET A 146 -0.81 9.63 3.63
C MET A 146 -1.11 8.24 4.18
N ALA A 147 -0.45 7.21 3.68
CA ALA A 147 -0.59 5.86 4.19
C ALA A 147 -0.14 5.76 5.65
N TYR A 148 0.99 6.37 6.01
CA TYR A 148 1.45 6.47 7.39
C TYR A 148 0.45 7.20 8.29
N ARG A 149 -0.04 8.38 7.86
CA ARG A 149 -1.03 9.14 8.60
C ARG A 149 -2.32 8.33 8.83
N THR A 150 -2.83 7.72 7.78
CA THR A 150 -4.06 6.92 7.88
C THR A 150 -3.89 5.75 8.85
N ALA A 151 -2.77 5.03 8.78
CA ALA A 151 -2.47 3.93 9.67
C ALA A 151 -2.28 4.38 11.12
N PHE A 152 -1.67 5.55 11.33
CA PHE A 152 -1.48 6.12 12.66
C PHE A 152 -2.82 6.47 13.33
N GLU A 153 -3.70 7.16 12.59
CA GLU A 153 -5.00 7.62 13.10
C GLU A 153 -6.05 6.48 13.15
N ASN A 154 -5.89 5.42 12.32
CA ASN A 154 -6.86 4.31 12.20
C ASN A 154 -6.17 2.94 12.28
N SER A 155 -5.29 2.79 13.26
CA SER A 155 -4.52 1.56 13.45
C SER A 155 -5.38 0.31 13.75
N GLN A 156 -6.63 0.48 14.18
CA GLN A 156 -7.58 -0.62 14.34
C GLN A 156 -8.05 -1.21 13.00
N GLU A 157 -8.04 -0.41 11.92
CA GLU A 157 -8.51 -0.84 10.60
C GLU A 157 -7.38 -1.31 9.67
N ILE A 158 -6.19 -0.72 9.80
CA ILE A 158 -5.08 -0.95 8.87
C ILE A 158 -4.17 -2.05 9.40
N ALA A 159 -3.95 -3.09 8.62
CA ALA A 159 -3.06 -4.21 8.95
C ALA A 159 -1.60 -3.89 8.64
N ALA A 160 -1.34 -3.38 7.44
CA ALA A 160 0.01 -3.02 7.03
C ALA A 160 0.05 -1.83 6.07
N VAL A 161 1.19 -1.15 6.05
CA VAL A 161 1.55 -0.08 5.13
C VAL A 161 2.80 -0.47 4.36
N ALA A 162 2.79 -0.28 3.04
CA ALA A 162 3.99 -0.27 2.19
C ALA A 162 4.16 1.13 1.59
N SER A 163 5.21 1.85 2.01
CA SER A 163 5.50 3.21 1.56
C SER A 163 6.74 3.24 0.69
N LEU A 164 6.61 3.67 -0.57
CA LEU A 164 7.73 3.97 -1.45
C LEU A 164 8.02 5.48 -1.37
N THR A 165 9.20 5.85 -0.89
CA THR A 165 9.72 7.24 -0.83
C THR A 165 8.82 8.24 -0.09
N GLY A 166 7.97 7.76 0.84
CA GLY A 166 7.24 8.62 1.79
C GLY A 166 8.05 8.82 3.06
N ALA A 167 7.46 9.48 4.06
CA ALA A 167 8.03 9.54 5.41
C ALA A 167 6.92 9.54 6.47
N GLY A 168 7.28 9.13 7.69
CA GLY A 168 6.39 9.23 8.85
C GLY A 168 6.24 10.66 9.34
N ALA A 169 5.53 10.84 10.47
CA ALA A 169 5.40 12.14 11.11
C ALA A 169 6.76 12.66 11.63
N THR A 170 7.01 13.95 11.53
CA THR A 170 8.25 14.60 12.01
C THR A 170 8.40 14.48 13.52
N VAL A 171 7.31 14.70 14.25
CA VAL A 171 7.30 14.66 15.72
C VAL A 171 6.72 13.35 16.19
N ALA A 172 7.45 12.67 17.08
CA ALA A 172 6.94 11.47 17.73
C ALA A 172 5.75 11.85 18.64
N GLY A 173 4.62 11.19 18.40
CA GLY A 173 3.43 11.26 19.24
C GLY A 173 3.30 10.02 20.12
N PRO A 174 2.20 9.90 20.88
CA PRO A 174 1.86 8.64 21.53
C PRO A 174 1.70 7.53 20.48
N ALA A 175 2.05 6.28 20.84
CA ALA A 175 1.89 5.16 19.91
C ALA A 175 0.44 5.02 19.43
N PRO A 176 0.20 4.53 18.20
CA PRO A 176 -1.11 4.14 17.74
C PRO A 176 -1.76 3.11 18.67
N LEU A 177 -3.10 3.03 18.67
CA LEU A 177 -3.84 2.12 19.55
C LEU A 177 -3.49 0.64 19.32
N ASN A 178 -3.25 0.28 18.08
CA ASN A 178 -2.91 -1.08 17.66
C ASN A 178 -1.58 -1.08 16.91
N PRO A 179 -0.81 -2.16 16.99
CA PRO A 179 0.35 -2.36 16.11
C PRO A 179 -0.07 -2.40 14.63
N VAL A 180 0.82 -1.92 13.76
CA VAL A 180 0.65 -1.96 12.30
C VAL A 180 1.96 -2.40 11.67
N HIS A 181 1.93 -3.35 10.76
CA HIS A 181 3.13 -3.75 10.03
C HIS A 181 3.56 -2.66 9.05
N ILE A 182 4.84 -2.35 9.03
CA ILE A 182 5.41 -1.27 8.20
C ILE A 182 6.48 -1.82 7.27
N LEU A 183 6.32 -1.53 5.98
CA LEU A 183 7.35 -1.63 4.96
C LEU A 183 7.66 -0.24 4.43
N HIS A 184 8.89 0.19 4.60
CA HIS A 184 9.41 1.43 4.03
C HIS A 184 10.43 1.11 2.94
N ILE A 185 10.23 1.62 1.73
CA ILE A 185 11.10 1.42 0.58
C ILE A 185 11.62 2.79 0.16
N HIS A 186 12.94 3.00 0.11
CA HIS A 186 13.51 4.31 -0.18
C HIS A 186 14.84 4.21 -0.92
N GLY A 187 15.00 5.04 -1.93
CA GLY A 187 16.26 5.16 -2.68
C GLY A 187 17.23 6.13 -2.02
N THR A 188 18.53 5.80 -1.99
CA THR A 188 19.54 6.67 -1.37
C THR A 188 19.83 7.94 -2.18
N ASP A 189 19.54 7.94 -3.49
CA ASP A 189 19.68 9.10 -4.39
C ASP A 189 18.34 9.83 -4.62
N ASP A 190 17.39 9.68 -3.67
CA ASP A 190 16.12 10.43 -3.73
C ASP A 190 16.39 11.93 -3.58
N ASN A 191 16.13 12.68 -4.65
CA ASN A 191 16.34 14.12 -4.71
C ASN A 191 15.06 14.95 -4.41
N ALA A 192 13.93 14.30 -4.17
CA ALA A 192 12.68 14.96 -3.78
C ALA A 192 12.45 14.88 -2.27
N PHE A 193 12.64 13.69 -1.70
CA PHE A 193 12.65 13.44 -0.26
C PHE A 193 13.91 12.65 0.10
N ALA A 194 14.93 13.37 0.58
CA ALA A 194 16.22 12.77 0.87
C ALA A 194 16.09 11.58 1.85
N TYR A 195 16.82 10.50 1.56
CA TYR A 195 16.87 9.30 2.40
C TYR A 195 17.22 9.63 3.86
N GLU A 196 18.15 10.59 4.04
CA GLU A 196 18.62 11.07 5.36
C GLU A 196 17.67 12.05 6.04
N GLY A 197 16.46 12.25 5.47
CA GLY A 197 15.54 13.29 5.96
C GLY A 197 15.92 14.68 5.48
N GLY A 198 15.10 15.66 5.82
CA GLY A 198 15.33 17.02 5.37
C GLY A 198 14.23 17.99 5.71
N ASP A 199 14.18 19.07 4.94
CA ASP A 199 13.18 20.14 5.05
C ASP A 199 12.57 20.42 3.68
N LEU A 200 11.26 20.55 3.64
CA LEU A 200 10.54 21.01 2.46
C LEU A 200 9.70 22.23 2.82
N ARG A 201 10.07 23.38 2.28
CA ARG A 201 9.37 24.67 2.50
C ARG A 201 9.26 25.09 3.98
N GLY A 202 10.26 24.77 4.81
CA GLY A 202 10.27 25.10 6.24
C GLY A 202 9.64 24.05 7.14
N ASN A 203 9.24 22.91 6.60
CA ASN A 203 8.71 21.78 7.36
C ASN A 203 9.64 20.57 7.21
N SER A 204 10.21 20.13 8.32
CA SER A 204 11.12 18.99 8.32
C SER A 204 10.37 17.68 8.18
N TYR A 205 11.06 16.67 7.66
CA TYR A 205 10.63 15.28 7.60
C TYR A 205 11.77 14.37 8.07
N PRO A 206 11.45 13.24 8.72
CA PRO A 206 12.45 12.31 9.23
C PRO A 206 13.13 11.54 8.09
N SER A 207 14.32 10.99 8.38
CA SER A 207 14.99 10.04 7.49
C SER A 207 14.17 8.76 7.31
N ALA A 208 14.55 7.96 6.30
CA ALA A 208 13.99 6.63 6.09
C ALA A 208 14.19 5.74 7.33
N VAL A 209 15.40 5.75 7.89
CA VAL A 209 15.76 5.01 9.11
C VAL A 209 14.93 5.47 10.30
N GLU A 210 14.89 6.78 10.60
CA GLU A 210 14.10 7.32 11.72
C GLU A 210 12.60 7.02 11.58
N THR A 211 12.07 7.01 10.35
CA THR A 211 10.68 6.66 10.09
C THR A 211 10.41 5.21 10.52
N VAL A 212 11.27 4.27 10.12
CA VAL A 212 11.09 2.84 10.41
C VAL A 212 11.34 2.53 11.88
N GLU A 213 12.40 3.07 12.47
CA GLU A 213 12.73 2.87 13.90
C GLU A 213 11.62 3.40 14.81
N ARG A 214 11.02 4.54 14.46
CA ARG A 214 9.87 5.08 15.20
C ARG A 214 8.66 4.13 15.17
N TRP A 215 8.35 3.57 14.02
CA TRP A 215 7.27 2.60 13.90
C TRP A 215 7.61 1.26 14.56
N ALA A 216 8.88 0.81 14.50
CA ALA A 216 9.36 -0.31 15.29
C ALA A 216 9.11 -0.07 16.79
N GLY A 217 9.46 1.12 17.29
CA GLY A 217 9.19 1.52 18.67
C GLY A 217 7.69 1.54 19.03
N TYR A 218 6.80 2.05 18.16
CA TYR A 218 5.35 2.00 18.35
C TYR A 218 4.83 0.56 18.42
N ASN A 219 5.36 -0.30 17.57
CA ASN A 219 5.06 -1.73 17.55
C ASN A 219 5.69 -2.50 18.73
N GLY A 220 6.53 -1.85 19.53
CA GLY A 220 7.23 -2.47 20.67
C GLY A 220 8.34 -3.41 20.25
N CYS A 221 8.86 -3.26 19.04
CA CYS A 221 10.02 -4.01 18.56
C CYS A 221 11.31 -3.45 19.15
N ASP A 222 12.34 -4.30 19.21
CA ASP A 222 13.71 -3.85 19.42
C ASP A 222 14.13 -2.99 18.22
N ILE A 223 14.85 -1.88 18.47
CA ILE A 223 15.29 -0.95 17.44
C ILE A 223 16.61 -1.36 16.76
N ASP A 224 17.21 -2.48 17.19
CA ASP A 224 18.38 -3.06 16.55
C ASP A 224 17.91 -3.87 15.32
N GLY A 225 17.82 -3.21 14.17
CA GLY A 225 17.47 -3.85 12.90
C GLY A 225 18.55 -4.79 12.43
N SER A 226 18.15 -5.87 11.75
CA SER A 226 19.07 -6.85 11.17
C SER A 226 18.92 -6.90 9.64
N GLU A 227 20.04 -6.88 8.91
CA GLU A 227 20.04 -7.20 7.48
C GLU A 227 19.66 -8.66 7.30
N VAL A 228 18.59 -8.92 6.52
CA VAL A 228 18.04 -10.28 6.36
C VAL A 228 18.02 -10.75 4.92
N ALA A 229 18.07 -9.84 3.95
CA ALA A 229 18.01 -10.16 2.53
C ALA A 229 18.56 -9.02 1.66
N GLN A 230 18.79 -9.33 0.39
CA GLN A 230 19.01 -8.36 -0.68
C GLN A 230 18.02 -8.65 -1.80
N LEU A 231 17.50 -7.58 -2.45
CA LEU A 231 16.49 -7.65 -3.50
C LEU A 231 16.96 -6.88 -4.74
N ASP A 232 16.36 -7.19 -5.88
CA ASP A 232 16.44 -6.42 -7.12
C ASP A 232 15.12 -5.66 -7.28
N LEU A 233 15.12 -4.35 -6.99
CA LEU A 233 13.91 -3.52 -7.00
C LEU A 233 13.92 -2.45 -8.09
N ASP A 234 15.09 -2.04 -8.62
CA ASP A 234 15.21 -1.08 -9.71
C ASP A 234 15.95 -1.69 -10.92
N ARG A 235 15.24 -1.88 -12.04
CA ARG A 235 15.78 -2.50 -13.27
C ARG A 235 16.94 -1.73 -13.89
N ASN A 236 17.17 -0.46 -13.54
CA ASN A 236 18.25 0.36 -14.05
C ASN A 236 19.52 0.24 -13.20
N LEU A 237 19.44 -0.38 -12.03
CA LEU A 237 20.58 -0.64 -11.16
C LEU A 237 21.07 -2.08 -11.33
N PRO A 238 22.37 -2.33 -11.14
CA PRO A 238 22.92 -3.66 -11.41
C PRO A 238 22.73 -4.62 -10.22
N GLY A 239 22.26 -5.83 -10.49
CA GLY A 239 22.24 -6.94 -9.52
C GLY A 239 21.20 -6.78 -8.42
N LEU A 240 21.54 -7.19 -7.20
CA LEU A 240 20.71 -6.99 -6.01
C LEU A 240 21.00 -5.60 -5.45
N ASP A 241 20.20 -4.63 -5.85
CA ASP A 241 20.39 -3.21 -5.55
C ASP A 241 19.84 -2.78 -4.20
N SER A 242 19.08 -3.63 -3.54
CA SER A 242 18.31 -3.24 -2.35
C SER A 242 18.64 -4.09 -1.15
N ILE A 243 18.90 -3.43 -0.02
CA ILE A 243 19.18 -4.05 1.28
C ILE A 243 17.91 -4.07 2.11
N VAL A 244 17.56 -5.22 2.68
CA VAL A 244 16.41 -5.40 3.58
C VAL A 244 16.89 -5.44 5.02
N VAL A 245 16.48 -4.45 5.81
CA VAL A 245 16.69 -4.42 7.27
C VAL A 245 15.35 -4.64 7.96
N ARG A 246 15.31 -5.61 8.85
CA ARG A 246 14.09 -6.01 9.57
C ARG A 246 14.19 -5.71 11.06
N TYR A 247 13.07 -5.20 11.61
CA TYR A 247 12.84 -4.91 13.03
C TYR A 247 11.62 -5.74 13.46
N ASP A 248 11.83 -7.00 13.80
CA ASP A 248 10.76 -7.94 14.16
C ASP A 248 10.96 -8.64 15.49
N ASN A 249 12.07 -8.37 16.19
CA ASN A 249 12.34 -8.89 17.50
C ASN A 249 11.51 -8.17 18.58
N SER A 250 10.97 -8.91 19.53
CA SER A 250 10.22 -8.40 20.71
C SER A 250 8.93 -7.65 20.36
N CYS A 251 8.51 -7.59 19.08
CA CYS A 251 7.33 -6.85 18.66
C CYS A 251 6.04 -7.34 19.32
N LYS A 252 5.11 -6.40 19.52
CA LYS A 252 3.72 -6.77 19.83
C LYS A 252 3.12 -7.55 18.67
N ALA A 253 2.26 -8.51 18.98
CA ALA A 253 1.57 -9.29 17.95
C ALA A 253 0.79 -8.38 16.98
N GLY A 254 0.96 -8.59 15.68
CA GLY A 254 0.39 -7.77 14.61
C GLY A 254 1.20 -6.51 14.27
N GLY A 255 2.46 -6.43 14.73
CA GLY A 255 3.39 -5.35 14.39
C GLY A 255 4.76 -5.86 13.99
N SER A 256 5.39 -5.19 13.03
CA SER A 256 6.80 -5.32 12.62
C SER A 256 7.17 -4.07 11.83
N ALA A 257 8.45 -3.88 11.54
CA ALA A 257 8.89 -2.85 10.62
C ALA A 257 10.05 -3.35 9.75
N GLU A 258 10.03 -3.00 8.48
CA GLU A 258 11.11 -3.31 7.55
C GLU A 258 11.50 -2.06 6.75
N LEU A 259 12.80 -1.91 6.51
CA LEU A 259 13.38 -0.92 5.61
C LEU A 259 14.03 -1.64 4.43
N TRP A 260 13.56 -1.32 3.22
CA TRP A 260 14.17 -1.74 1.96
C TRP A 260 14.88 -0.55 1.34
N THR A 261 16.19 -0.51 1.43
CA THR A 261 17.02 0.59 0.93
C THR A 261 17.51 0.28 -0.47
N ILE A 262 17.04 1.02 -1.49
CA ILE A 262 17.52 0.92 -2.87
C ILE A 262 18.79 1.78 -2.96
N THR A 263 19.95 1.14 -3.03
CA THR A 263 21.25 1.83 -3.17
C THR A 263 21.31 2.55 -4.51
N ASP A 264 21.66 3.83 -4.52
CA ASP A 264 21.63 4.71 -5.69
C ASP A 264 20.24 4.86 -6.35
N GLY A 265 19.17 4.44 -5.65
CA GLY A 265 17.79 4.53 -6.13
C GLY A 265 17.25 5.96 -6.08
N ALA A 266 16.51 6.36 -7.12
CA ALA A 266 15.90 7.68 -7.25
C ALA A 266 14.52 7.74 -6.56
N HIS A 267 13.92 8.96 -6.48
CA HIS A 267 12.54 9.17 -5.98
C HIS A 267 11.48 8.36 -6.75
N ILE A 268 11.67 8.18 -8.04
CA ILE A 268 10.82 7.37 -8.91
C ILE A 268 11.72 6.30 -9.53
N PRO A 269 11.97 5.19 -8.81
CA PRO A 269 12.83 4.12 -9.33
C PRO A 269 12.20 3.46 -10.56
N ALA A 270 13.01 2.93 -11.44
CA ALA A 270 12.53 2.14 -12.56
C ALA A 270 12.20 0.72 -12.06
N LEU A 271 11.02 0.55 -11.46
CA LEU A 271 10.63 -0.67 -10.77
C LEU A 271 10.96 -1.95 -11.56
N SER A 272 11.62 -2.91 -10.91
CA SER A 272 11.89 -4.23 -11.48
C SER A 272 10.59 -4.99 -11.74
N ASP A 273 10.64 -6.05 -12.54
CA ASP A 273 9.46 -6.87 -12.82
C ASP A 273 8.95 -7.62 -11.58
N SER A 274 9.81 -7.84 -10.58
CA SER A 274 9.47 -8.50 -9.31
C SER A 274 8.95 -7.52 -8.24
N PHE A 275 9.17 -6.21 -8.36
CA PHE A 275 8.87 -5.22 -7.32
C PHE A 275 7.47 -5.39 -6.73
N SER A 276 6.44 -5.31 -7.57
CA SER A 276 5.05 -5.31 -7.10
C SER A 276 4.65 -6.66 -6.51
N THR A 277 5.16 -7.76 -7.08
CA THR A 277 4.96 -9.11 -6.54
C THR A 277 5.57 -9.24 -5.16
N THR A 278 6.82 -8.80 -4.97
CA THR A 278 7.53 -8.86 -3.69
C THR A 278 6.81 -8.03 -2.61
N VAL A 279 6.32 -6.82 -2.96
CA VAL A 279 5.54 -5.99 -2.04
C VAL A 279 4.20 -6.65 -1.66
N VAL A 280 3.48 -7.23 -2.64
CA VAL A 280 2.21 -7.93 -2.36
C VAL A 280 2.44 -9.16 -1.48
N GLU A 281 3.46 -9.95 -1.74
CA GLU A 281 3.81 -11.12 -0.92
C GLU A 281 4.13 -10.70 0.51
N TRP A 282 4.87 -9.60 0.68
CA TRP A 282 5.12 -9.04 1.99
C TRP A 282 3.79 -8.64 2.68
N LEU A 283 2.90 -7.90 2.02
CA LEU A 283 1.61 -7.51 2.60
C LEU A 283 0.77 -8.72 3.01
N MET A 284 0.66 -9.74 2.14
CA MET A 284 -0.14 -10.94 2.43
C MET A 284 0.41 -11.76 3.60
N ALA A 285 1.71 -11.68 3.88
CA ALA A 285 2.35 -12.31 5.03
C ALA A 285 2.15 -11.53 6.34
N HIS A 286 1.62 -10.28 6.30
CA HIS A 286 1.51 -9.38 7.44
C HIS A 286 0.05 -8.99 7.75
N PRO A 287 -0.85 -9.95 8.07
CA PRO A 287 -2.19 -9.64 8.52
C PRO A 287 -2.18 -9.03 9.93
N LYS A 288 -3.18 -8.24 10.25
CA LYS A 288 -3.47 -7.85 11.62
C LYS A 288 -3.83 -9.10 12.44
N ILE A 289 -3.30 -9.19 13.64
CA ILE A 289 -3.76 -10.23 14.58
C ILE A 289 -4.99 -9.68 15.31
N ALA A 290 -6.10 -10.42 15.23
CA ALA A 290 -7.31 -10.07 15.97
C ALA A 290 -6.96 -9.96 17.46
N SER A 291 -7.30 -8.84 18.10
CA SER A 291 -7.21 -8.73 19.56
C SER A 291 -8.09 -9.83 20.15
N THR A 292 -7.50 -10.80 20.80
CA THR A 292 -8.27 -11.68 21.68
C THR A 292 -8.81 -10.78 22.80
N SER A 293 -10.10 -10.42 22.73
CA SER A 293 -10.77 -9.82 23.86
C SER A 293 -10.71 -10.84 25.00
N THR A 294 -9.82 -10.62 25.95
CA THR A 294 -9.94 -11.22 27.26
C THR A 294 -10.98 -10.39 27.97
N ASP A 295 -12.25 -10.82 27.90
CA ASP A 295 -13.31 -10.39 28.81
C ASP A 295 -12.94 -10.72 30.27
#